data_ec4fce6a8d64b408c0cddbec44efd656
#
_entry.id   ec4fce6a8d64b408c0cddbec44efd656
#
_cell.length_a   1.000
_cell.length_b   1.000
_cell.length_c   1.000
_cell.angle_alpha   90.00
_cell.angle_beta   90.00
_cell.angle_gamma   90.00
#
_symmetry.space_group_name_H-M   'P 1'
#
loop_
_entity.id
_entity.type
_entity.pdbx_description
1 polymer ?
#
loop_
_entity_poly.entity_id
_entity_poly.type
_entity_poly.pdbx_seq_one_letter_code
_entity_poly.pdbx_strand_id
1 'polypeptide(L)'
;MYQPNLQHVLAKSALPSTMQDYNAALMSTGGFLREVEKAHANPLPGDPLGKSSTFSQSTSPTSGLTYYDLETGAKFVYPLLTPLRNEIPRVSGKGGIQANWRAVTGINTTGLRIGVSGGNRGGVQAVTTQDYTAAYKGIGIETSVDFEAQYAGMGFDDIKAIGAKIGLEACMLGEELLILGGNTSVPLGTTPTPTLVPSTSGGTLTAAASPYSVICVALSLDAIVNGSVSAGIQGAITRSNADGSSDTFGGGAAGKSANATASIASGTSGSIAATVAAVPGAVGYAWFWGAVGSEVLGAITTINSLVITANAAGTQTAASLGGSDNSTNALVFDGLLYQAFKPGSNAYVQYLATGTAGSGSTLTGDGAGGVVEIDTALKNRWDNYRLSPDTMWVGSQVANDLSKKILAGNTNAAQRFVFESDQGALGGGVMVRTYLNKFSMAGPKTIDIRVHPNMPAGALLMTSRTLPYPLSNVGNVMQVRTRQDYYQIEWPPRARRYETGVYADEVLQHYFPPSMAVIANIAAG
;
A
#
# COMPACT_ATOMS: atom_id res chain seq x y z
N MET A 1 -31.14 4.20 21.89
CA MET A 1 -30.25 4.54 20.76
C MET A 1 -28.94 5.03 21.36
N TYR A 2 -27.99 4.12 21.57
CA TYR A 2 -26.71 4.41 22.22
C TYR A 2 -25.71 4.65 21.09
N GLN A 3 -25.30 5.89 20.85
CA GLN A 3 -24.15 6.16 20.00
C GLN A 3 -22.89 5.84 20.81
N PRO A 4 -22.02 4.92 20.38
CA PRO A 4 -20.73 4.76 21.02
C PRO A 4 -19.94 6.05 20.78
N ASN A 5 -19.59 6.70 21.88
CA ASN A 5 -18.83 7.94 21.86
C ASN A 5 -17.41 7.65 21.32
N LEU A 6 -17.16 8.00 20.08
CA LEU A 6 -15.84 7.85 19.41
C LEU A 6 -14.70 8.44 20.26
N GLN A 7 -15.00 9.44 21.09
CA GLN A 7 -14.03 10.03 22.00
C GLN A 7 -13.57 9.09 23.12
N HIS A 8 -14.35 8.06 23.46
CA HIS A 8 -13.97 7.10 24.50
C HIS A 8 -12.99 6.03 23.99
N VAL A 9 -13.01 5.73 22.70
CA VAL A 9 -12.03 4.84 22.05
C VAL A 9 -10.68 5.56 21.90
N LEU A 10 -10.72 6.86 21.61
CA LEU A 10 -9.53 7.72 21.49
C LEU A 10 -8.87 8.05 22.84
N ALA A 11 -9.60 7.98 23.97
CA ALA A 11 -9.07 8.33 25.29
C ALA A 11 -8.30 7.19 25.99
N LYS A 12 -8.30 5.97 25.46
CA LYS A 12 -7.59 4.82 26.06
C LYS A 12 -6.30 4.41 25.35
N SER A 13 -6.08 4.87 24.12
CA SER A 13 -4.75 4.86 23.52
C SER A 13 -4.06 6.15 23.94
N ALA A 14 -2.85 6.08 24.50
CA ALA A 14 -2.02 7.29 24.64
C ALA A 14 -2.04 8.00 23.30
N LEU A 15 -2.61 9.21 23.25
CA LEU A 15 -2.70 10.00 22.03
C LEU A 15 -1.31 10.06 21.42
N PRO A 16 -1.15 9.69 20.16
CA PRO A 16 0.12 9.88 19.47
C PRO A 16 0.52 11.34 19.60
N SER A 17 1.72 11.59 20.08
CA SER A 17 2.19 12.95 20.38
C SER A 17 2.44 13.78 19.13
N THR A 18 2.33 13.18 17.95
CA THR A 18 2.50 13.85 16.65
C THR A 18 1.47 13.34 15.64
N MET A 19 1.12 14.20 14.67
CA MET A 19 0.26 13.84 13.54
C MET A 19 0.85 12.68 12.69
N GLN A 20 2.17 12.46 12.76
CA GLN A 20 2.84 11.35 12.08
C GLN A 20 2.50 10.00 12.71
N ASP A 21 2.45 9.90 14.03
CA ASP A 21 2.06 8.68 14.74
C ASP A 21 0.59 8.36 14.52
N TYR A 22 -0.26 9.39 14.42
CA TYR A 22 -1.68 9.22 14.11
C TYR A 22 -1.89 8.70 12.69
N ASN A 23 -1.13 9.21 11.73
CA ASN A 23 -1.20 8.77 10.34
C ASN A 23 -0.61 7.34 10.16
N ALA A 24 0.46 7.00 10.86
CA ALA A 24 1.04 5.65 10.84
C ALA A 24 0.05 4.61 11.41
N ALA A 25 -0.69 4.96 12.46
CA ALA A 25 -1.71 4.09 13.05
C ALA A 25 -2.97 3.93 12.18
N LEU A 26 -3.37 4.99 11.46
CA LEU A 26 -4.54 4.98 10.57
C LEU A 26 -4.26 4.35 9.20
N MET A 27 -3.01 4.37 8.76
CA MET A 27 -2.66 3.99 7.38
C MET A 27 -2.38 2.49 7.18
N SER A 28 -2.24 1.70 8.22
CA SER A 28 -2.25 0.27 8.04
C SER A 28 -3.69 -0.23 8.07
N THR A 29 -4.18 -0.79 6.98
CA THR A 29 -5.49 -1.49 6.96
C THR A 29 -5.50 -2.54 8.05
N GLY A 30 -4.37 -3.20 8.31
CA GLY A 30 -4.15 -4.05 9.45
C GLY A 30 -4.21 -3.30 10.79
N GLY A 31 -3.78 -2.04 10.87
CA GLY A 31 -3.88 -1.21 12.08
C GLY A 31 -5.32 -0.86 12.41
N PHE A 32 -6.12 -0.48 11.42
CA PHE A 32 -7.54 -0.19 11.60
C PHE A 32 -8.33 -1.45 11.98
N LEU A 33 -8.13 -2.54 11.27
CA LEU A 33 -8.77 -3.83 11.59
C LEU A 33 -8.33 -4.32 12.97
N ARG A 34 -7.06 -4.16 13.36
CA ARG A 34 -6.57 -4.49 14.70
C ARG A 34 -7.09 -3.55 15.78
N GLU A 35 -7.31 -2.27 15.50
CA GLU A 35 -7.94 -1.36 16.48
C GLU A 35 -9.44 -1.66 16.64
N VAL A 36 -10.13 -2.03 15.58
CA VAL A 36 -11.50 -2.55 15.65
C VAL A 36 -11.50 -3.90 16.41
N GLU A 37 -10.55 -4.78 16.13
CA GLU A 37 -10.38 -6.07 16.80
C GLU A 37 -10.00 -5.88 18.28
N LYS A 38 -9.12 -4.95 18.63
CA LYS A 38 -8.81 -4.59 20.02
C LYS A 38 -9.98 -3.93 20.74
N ALA A 39 -10.76 -3.09 20.07
CA ALA A 39 -11.98 -2.52 20.64
C ALA A 39 -13.01 -3.61 20.95
N HIS A 40 -13.04 -4.69 20.14
CA HIS A 40 -13.87 -5.88 20.39
C HIS A 40 -13.23 -6.87 21.38
N ALA A 41 -11.89 -6.93 21.41
CA ALA A 41 -11.16 -7.83 22.32
C ALA A 41 -11.04 -7.30 23.76
N ASN A 42 -11.33 -6.03 24.01
CA ASN A 42 -11.32 -5.44 25.35
C ASN A 42 -12.70 -4.86 25.70
N PRO A 43 -13.70 -5.72 25.88
CA PRO A 43 -15.07 -5.30 26.16
C PRO A 43 -15.14 -4.55 27.49
N LEU A 44 -16.04 -3.58 27.57
CA LEU A 44 -16.42 -2.95 28.83
C LEU A 44 -16.84 -4.04 29.84
N PRO A 45 -16.48 -3.93 31.12
CA PRO A 45 -16.93 -4.87 32.11
C PRO A 45 -18.47 -4.98 32.10
N GLY A 46 -18.98 -6.14 31.70
CA GLY A 46 -20.42 -6.39 31.52
C GLY A 46 -20.89 -6.59 30.08
N ASP A 47 -20.01 -6.47 29.07
CA ASP A 47 -20.38 -6.77 27.70
C ASP A 47 -20.29 -8.29 27.43
N PRO A 48 -21.42 -8.96 27.18
CA PRO A 48 -21.42 -10.41 26.93
C PRO A 48 -20.85 -10.85 25.60
N LEU A 49 -20.62 -9.93 24.65
CA LEU A 49 -20.13 -10.22 23.29
C LEU A 49 -18.60 -10.15 23.16
N GLY A 50 -17.90 -9.75 24.22
CA GLY A 50 -16.45 -9.54 24.19
C GLY A 50 -15.60 -10.80 24.34
N LYS A 51 -16.06 -11.98 24.03
CA LYS A 51 -15.30 -13.21 24.16
C LYS A 51 -15.01 -13.85 22.81
N SER A 52 -13.74 -13.72 22.43
CA SER A 52 -13.03 -14.65 21.54
C SER A 52 -13.50 -14.73 20.08
N SER A 53 -12.54 -14.70 19.18
CA SER A 53 -12.65 -15.00 17.73
C SER A 53 -13.13 -16.43 17.41
N THR A 54 -13.45 -17.22 18.39
CA THR A 54 -14.12 -18.53 18.30
C THR A 54 -15.47 -18.45 18.99
N PHE A 55 -16.53 -18.75 18.28
CA PHE A 55 -17.83 -18.99 18.88
C PHE A 55 -17.74 -20.25 19.77
N SER A 56 -17.35 -20.06 21.01
CA SER A 56 -17.34 -21.12 22.00
C SER A 56 -18.53 -20.95 22.96
N GLN A 57 -19.28 -21.99 23.11
CA GLN A 57 -20.34 -22.02 24.12
C GLN A 57 -19.71 -21.90 25.52
N SER A 58 -20.09 -20.90 26.29
CA SER A 58 -19.71 -20.82 27.70
C SER A 58 -20.32 -21.97 28.45
N THR A 59 -19.48 -22.82 29.05
CA THR A 59 -19.92 -23.97 29.87
C THR A 59 -20.30 -23.59 31.29
N SER A 60 -20.41 -22.31 31.65
CA SER A 60 -20.80 -21.86 32.98
C SER A 60 -22.26 -21.41 32.97
N PRO A 61 -23.22 -22.26 33.36
CA PRO A 61 -24.58 -21.81 33.53
C PRO A 61 -24.65 -20.95 34.79
N THR A 62 -24.72 -19.66 34.66
CA THR A 62 -25.25 -18.81 35.70
C THR A 62 -26.74 -19.11 35.79
N SER A 63 -27.20 -19.55 36.97
CA SER A 63 -28.57 -19.88 37.28
C SER A 63 -29.50 -18.68 37.00
N GLY A 64 -30.27 -18.79 35.94
CA GLY A 64 -31.30 -17.82 35.55
C GLY A 64 -31.48 -17.82 34.04
N LEU A 65 -32.69 -17.89 33.54
CA LEU A 65 -33.05 -17.64 32.15
C LEU A 65 -32.66 -16.19 31.80
N THR A 66 -31.46 -15.98 31.33
CA THR A 66 -31.06 -14.72 30.67
C THR A 66 -31.60 -14.77 29.25
N TYR A 67 -32.72 -14.10 29.04
CA TYR A 67 -33.27 -13.88 27.73
C TYR A 67 -32.46 -12.76 27.08
N TYR A 68 -31.69 -13.08 26.04
CA TYR A 68 -30.99 -12.09 25.25
C TYR A 68 -31.91 -11.69 24.10
N ASP A 69 -32.25 -10.40 24.02
CA ASP A 69 -32.89 -9.83 22.84
C ASP A 69 -31.82 -9.63 21.76
N LEU A 70 -31.50 -10.73 21.07
CA LEU A 70 -30.52 -10.73 19.99
C LEU A 70 -31.24 -10.52 18.66
N GLU A 71 -30.91 -9.42 17.98
CA GLU A 71 -31.38 -9.20 16.61
C GLU A 71 -30.85 -10.31 15.68
N THR A 72 -31.76 -10.90 14.91
CA THR A 72 -31.40 -11.87 13.86
C THR A 72 -30.64 -11.19 12.74
N GLY A 73 -29.61 -11.85 12.21
CA GLY A 73 -28.78 -11.38 11.14
C GLY A 73 -27.51 -10.66 11.62
N ALA A 74 -26.35 -11.28 11.39
CA ALA A 74 -25.04 -10.70 11.68
C ALA A 74 -24.85 -9.34 11.00
N LYS A 75 -24.37 -8.35 11.75
CA LYS A 75 -24.06 -7.01 11.23
C LYS A 75 -22.61 -6.94 10.77
N PHE A 76 -22.40 -6.78 9.46
CA PHE A 76 -21.07 -6.65 8.86
C PHE A 76 -20.63 -5.19 8.93
N VAL A 77 -19.77 -4.84 9.90
CA VAL A 77 -19.35 -3.45 10.18
C VAL A 77 -17.88 -3.17 9.84
N TYR A 78 -17.26 -4.02 9.03
CA TYR A 78 -15.89 -3.79 8.56
C TYR A 78 -15.86 -3.15 7.15
N PRO A 79 -14.86 -2.31 6.86
CA PRO A 79 -14.79 -1.61 5.59
C PRO A 79 -14.31 -2.53 4.46
N LEU A 80 -15.21 -2.93 3.57
CA LEU A 80 -14.88 -3.62 2.34
C LEU A 80 -14.77 -2.58 1.21
N LEU A 81 -13.55 -2.23 0.82
CA LEU A 81 -13.30 -1.26 -0.25
C LEU A 81 -12.20 -1.78 -1.19
N THR A 82 -12.59 -2.09 -2.43
CA THR A 82 -11.71 -2.68 -3.46
C THR A 82 -11.77 -1.87 -4.76
N PRO A 83 -11.28 -0.61 -4.78
CA PRO A 83 -11.45 0.29 -5.92
C PRO A 83 -10.68 -0.16 -7.16
N LEU A 84 -9.45 -0.67 -7.04
CA LEU A 84 -8.65 -1.15 -8.17
C LEU A 84 -9.22 -2.43 -8.76
N ARG A 85 -9.56 -3.39 -7.91
CA ARG A 85 -10.19 -4.65 -8.32
C ARG A 85 -11.48 -4.41 -9.09
N ASN A 86 -12.29 -3.44 -8.67
CA ASN A 86 -13.55 -3.11 -9.31
C ASN A 86 -13.36 -2.35 -10.63
N GLU A 87 -12.23 -1.67 -10.81
CA GLU A 87 -11.93 -0.90 -12.02
C GLU A 87 -11.24 -1.73 -13.09
N ILE A 88 -10.35 -2.64 -12.70
CA ILE A 88 -9.55 -3.44 -13.63
C ILE A 88 -10.39 -4.61 -14.15
N PRO A 89 -10.59 -4.73 -15.49
CA PRO A 89 -11.41 -5.79 -16.03
C PRO A 89 -10.77 -7.17 -15.81
N ARG A 90 -11.61 -8.15 -15.51
CA ARG A 90 -11.24 -9.56 -15.39
C ARG A 90 -11.46 -10.26 -16.72
N VAL A 91 -10.47 -10.99 -17.19
CA VAL A 91 -10.50 -11.68 -18.49
C VAL A 91 -10.09 -13.12 -18.31
N SER A 92 -10.93 -14.05 -18.81
CA SER A 92 -10.62 -15.47 -18.75
C SER A 92 -9.40 -15.81 -19.63
N GLY A 93 -8.48 -16.55 -19.06
CA GLY A 93 -7.32 -17.11 -19.73
C GLY A 93 -7.68 -18.35 -20.56
N LYS A 94 -6.73 -18.80 -21.38
CA LYS A 94 -6.89 -20.00 -22.23
C LYS A 94 -6.30 -21.27 -21.57
N GLY A 95 -6.05 -21.25 -20.27
CA GLY A 95 -5.35 -22.32 -19.55
C GLY A 95 -3.82 -22.15 -19.59
N GLY A 96 -3.08 -23.16 -19.18
CA GLY A 96 -1.62 -23.12 -19.07
C GLY A 96 -1.14 -22.59 -17.71
N ILE A 97 0.18 -22.49 -17.55
CA ILE A 97 0.81 -22.06 -16.29
C ILE A 97 1.16 -20.58 -16.27
N GLN A 98 1.12 -19.92 -17.42
CA GLN A 98 1.45 -18.50 -17.58
C GLN A 98 0.71 -17.88 -18.75
N ALA A 99 0.47 -16.57 -18.66
CA ALA A 99 0.01 -15.74 -19.76
C ALA A 99 1.22 -15.26 -20.56
N ASN A 100 1.21 -15.47 -21.89
CA ASN A 100 2.27 -15.01 -22.78
C ASN A 100 1.69 -14.06 -23.82
N TRP A 101 2.43 -13.00 -24.14
CA TRP A 101 2.09 -12.10 -25.25
C TRP A 101 3.33 -11.49 -25.87
N ARG A 102 3.21 -11.16 -27.16
CA ARG A 102 4.25 -10.48 -27.91
C ARG A 102 3.84 -9.03 -28.13
N ALA A 103 4.77 -8.11 -27.90
CA ALA A 103 4.60 -6.70 -28.20
C ALA A 103 5.60 -6.25 -29.25
N VAL A 104 5.16 -5.39 -30.16
CA VAL A 104 6.02 -4.60 -31.01
C VAL A 104 6.40 -3.36 -30.21
N THR A 105 7.66 -3.28 -29.79
CA THR A 105 8.15 -2.23 -28.88
C THR A 105 8.78 -1.04 -29.61
N GLY A 106 9.11 -1.20 -30.88
CA GLY A 106 9.68 -0.12 -31.66
C GLY A 106 9.77 -0.43 -33.15
N ILE A 107 9.89 0.66 -33.90
CA ILE A 107 10.26 0.67 -35.32
C ILE A 107 11.57 1.42 -35.44
N ASN A 108 12.39 1.08 -36.41
CA ASN A 108 13.66 1.75 -36.65
C ASN A 108 13.44 3.22 -37.07
N THR A 109 13.70 4.14 -36.12
CA THR A 109 13.53 5.57 -36.37
C THR A 109 14.51 6.17 -37.39
N THR A 110 15.67 5.54 -37.57
CA THR A 110 16.62 5.95 -38.63
C THR A 110 16.08 5.66 -40.03
N GLY A 111 15.23 4.65 -40.18
CA GLY A 111 14.55 4.32 -41.43
C GLY A 111 13.39 5.26 -41.81
N LEU A 112 12.96 6.16 -40.89
CA LEU A 112 11.91 7.13 -41.18
C LEU A 112 12.33 8.28 -42.11
N ARG A 113 13.56 8.31 -42.60
CA ARG A 113 13.98 9.17 -43.70
C ARG A 113 13.47 8.57 -45.01
N ILE A 114 12.23 8.91 -45.34
CA ILE A 114 11.47 8.28 -46.41
C ILE A 114 11.76 8.82 -47.81
N GLY A 115 12.60 9.84 -47.93
CA GLY A 115 13.00 10.39 -49.23
C GLY A 115 13.77 9.37 -50.07
N VAL A 116 13.37 9.20 -51.34
CA VAL A 116 14.00 8.28 -52.30
C VAL A 116 14.32 9.06 -53.57
N SER A 117 15.50 8.82 -54.17
CA SER A 117 15.81 9.36 -55.48
C SER A 117 15.09 8.55 -56.58
N GLY A 118 14.75 9.20 -57.68
CA GLY A 118 14.01 8.57 -58.78
C GLY A 118 14.64 7.26 -59.25
N GLY A 119 13.81 6.22 -59.36
CA GLY A 119 14.22 4.90 -59.79
C GLY A 119 14.87 3.98 -58.72
N ASN A 120 15.13 4.48 -57.50
CA ASN A 120 15.74 3.71 -56.44
C ASN A 120 14.70 3.20 -55.41
N ARG A 121 15.05 2.11 -54.72
CA ARG A 121 14.23 1.56 -53.62
C ARG A 121 14.52 2.29 -52.31
N GLY A 122 13.53 2.45 -51.46
CA GLY A 122 13.67 3.01 -50.11
C GLY A 122 14.45 2.09 -49.15
N GLY A 123 14.81 2.63 -47.99
CA GLY A 123 15.47 1.90 -46.91
C GLY A 123 14.58 0.78 -46.34
N VAL A 124 15.21 -0.30 -45.83
CA VAL A 124 14.51 -1.41 -45.20
C VAL A 124 14.14 -1.03 -43.76
N GLN A 125 12.86 -1.18 -43.42
CA GLN A 125 12.36 -0.97 -42.08
C GLN A 125 12.64 -2.18 -41.18
N ALA A 126 13.20 -1.95 -40.00
CA ALA A 126 13.35 -2.96 -38.96
C ALA A 126 12.28 -2.75 -37.86
N VAL A 127 11.78 -3.86 -37.31
CA VAL A 127 10.80 -3.88 -36.23
C VAL A 127 11.41 -4.57 -35.02
N THR A 128 11.30 -3.96 -33.86
CA THR A 128 11.72 -4.55 -32.58
C THR A 128 10.50 -5.17 -31.89
N THR A 129 10.62 -6.44 -31.54
CA THR A 129 9.58 -7.19 -30.81
C THR A 129 10.12 -7.73 -29.52
N GLN A 130 9.25 -7.86 -28.51
CA GLN A 130 9.58 -8.45 -27.23
C GLN A 130 8.44 -9.36 -26.77
N ASP A 131 8.80 -10.54 -26.26
CA ASP A 131 7.87 -11.47 -25.64
C ASP A 131 7.83 -11.24 -24.13
N TYR A 132 6.63 -11.17 -23.59
CA TYR A 132 6.36 -11.01 -22.17
C TYR A 132 5.65 -12.23 -21.63
N THR A 133 5.91 -12.52 -20.36
CA THR A 133 5.31 -13.62 -19.64
C THR A 133 4.84 -13.17 -18.27
N ALA A 134 3.71 -13.72 -17.80
CA ALA A 134 3.22 -13.52 -16.45
C ALA A 134 2.65 -14.85 -15.92
N ALA A 135 3.27 -15.42 -14.89
CA ALA A 135 2.87 -16.70 -14.31
C ALA A 135 1.59 -16.54 -13.47
N TYR A 136 0.62 -17.43 -13.67
CA TYR A 136 -0.56 -17.48 -12.80
C TYR A 136 -0.17 -17.85 -11.38
N LYS A 137 -0.83 -17.22 -10.42
CA LYS A 137 -0.68 -17.49 -8.99
C LYS A 137 -2.02 -17.87 -8.39
N GLY A 138 -2.03 -18.93 -7.59
CA GLY A 138 -3.18 -19.28 -6.78
C GLY A 138 -3.26 -18.35 -5.57
N ILE A 139 -4.37 -17.70 -5.41
CA ILE A 139 -4.71 -16.95 -4.20
C ILE A 139 -5.90 -17.63 -3.54
N GLY A 140 -5.96 -17.63 -2.23
CA GLY A 140 -7.07 -18.24 -1.52
C GLY A 140 -6.96 -18.14 -0.02
N ILE A 141 -8.10 -18.35 0.60
CA ILE A 141 -8.24 -18.34 2.06
C ILE A 141 -9.21 -19.44 2.47
N GLU A 142 -8.96 -20.04 3.62
CA GLU A 142 -9.84 -21.06 4.18
C GLU A 142 -10.56 -20.55 5.43
N THR A 143 -11.78 -21.02 5.62
CA THR A 143 -12.60 -20.78 6.79
C THR A 143 -13.01 -22.12 7.41
N SER A 144 -13.06 -22.16 8.74
CA SER A 144 -13.44 -23.34 9.51
C SER A 144 -14.57 -22.99 10.48
N VAL A 145 -15.62 -23.79 10.48
CA VAL A 145 -16.79 -23.62 11.35
C VAL A 145 -17.03 -24.92 12.13
N ASP A 146 -17.01 -24.85 13.45
CA ASP A 146 -17.26 -26.02 14.30
C ASP A 146 -18.73 -26.48 14.22
N PHE A 147 -18.98 -27.78 14.34
CA PHE A 147 -20.33 -28.34 14.33
C PHE A 147 -21.21 -27.73 15.42
N GLU A 148 -20.67 -27.57 16.61
CA GLU A 148 -21.39 -26.96 17.73
C GLU A 148 -21.82 -25.53 17.44
N ALA A 149 -20.94 -24.73 16.80
CA ALA A 149 -21.26 -23.35 16.42
C ALA A 149 -22.39 -23.29 15.38
N GLN A 150 -22.38 -24.18 14.38
CA GLN A 150 -23.45 -24.27 13.38
C GLN A 150 -24.80 -24.64 14.01
N TYR A 151 -24.82 -25.60 14.94
CA TYR A 151 -26.05 -25.97 15.62
C TYR A 151 -26.53 -24.92 16.63
N ALA A 152 -25.62 -24.25 17.33
CA ALA A 152 -25.95 -23.15 18.21
C ALA A 152 -26.54 -21.94 17.47
N GLY A 153 -26.13 -21.70 16.24
CA GLY A 153 -26.67 -20.65 15.38
C GLY A 153 -28.02 -20.98 14.73
N MET A 154 -28.48 -22.22 14.84
CA MET A 154 -29.72 -22.67 14.19
C MET A 154 -30.93 -21.87 14.68
N GLY A 155 -31.59 -21.19 13.76
CA GLY A 155 -32.73 -20.30 14.07
C GLY A 155 -32.38 -18.82 14.18
N PHE A 156 -31.06 -18.47 14.18
CA PHE A 156 -30.58 -17.10 14.15
C PHE A 156 -29.83 -16.80 12.83
N ASP A 157 -28.71 -17.50 12.62
CA ASP A 157 -27.83 -17.27 11.47
C ASP A 157 -27.28 -18.61 10.94
N ASP A 158 -27.10 -18.69 9.63
CA ASP A 158 -26.32 -19.77 9.01
C ASP A 158 -24.82 -19.43 9.10
N ILE A 159 -24.17 -19.91 10.16
CA ILE A 159 -22.75 -19.65 10.44
C ILE A 159 -21.85 -20.15 9.29
N LYS A 160 -22.22 -21.26 8.64
CA LYS A 160 -21.46 -21.79 7.48
C LYS A 160 -21.52 -20.84 6.29
N ALA A 161 -22.70 -20.30 5.98
CA ALA A 161 -22.87 -19.32 4.91
C ALA A 161 -22.13 -17.99 5.20
N ILE A 162 -22.17 -17.54 6.46
CA ILE A 162 -21.43 -16.37 6.93
C ILE A 162 -19.93 -16.61 6.79
N GLY A 163 -19.41 -17.77 7.20
CA GLY A 163 -17.99 -18.12 7.06
C GLY A 163 -17.54 -18.09 5.61
N ALA A 164 -18.30 -18.69 4.69
CA ALA A 164 -17.98 -18.67 3.26
C ALA A 164 -17.99 -17.24 2.67
N LYS A 165 -18.97 -16.41 3.07
CA LYS A 165 -19.04 -15.00 2.65
C LYS A 165 -17.84 -14.20 3.13
N ILE A 166 -17.48 -14.31 4.41
CA ILE A 166 -16.32 -13.62 5.00
C ILE A 166 -15.03 -14.09 4.30
N GLY A 167 -14.89 -15.39 4.00
CA GLY A 167 -13.77 -15.93 3.24
C GLY A 167 -13.64 -15.29 1.85
N LEU A 168 -14.75 -15.14 1.13
CA LEU A 168 -14.76 -14.46 -0.17
C LEU A 168 -14.34 -12.99 -0.05
N GLU A 169 -14.92 -12.26 0.90
CA GLU A 169 -14.64 -10.84 1.12
C GLU A 169 -13.17 -10.61 1.54
N ALA A 170 -12.61 -11.48 2.37
CA ALA A 170 -11.20 -11.45 2.75
C ALA A 170 -10.27 -11.74 1.55
N CYS A 171 -10.65 -12.68 0.68
CA CYS A 171 -9.91 -12.96 -0.55
C CYS A 171 -9.93 -11.75 -1.50
N MET A 172 -11.06 -11.05 -1.63
CA MET A 172 -11.18 -9.84 -2.43
C MET A 172 -10.32 -8.68 -1.89
N LEU A 173 -10.23 -8.52 -0.57
CA LEU A 173 -9.34 -7.53 0.06
C LEU A 173 -7.87 -7.87 -0.15
N GLY A 174 -7.51 -9.15 -0.05
CA GLY A 174 -6.17 -9.63 -0.36
C GLY A 174 -5.80 -9.40 -1.83
N GLU A 175 -6.71 -9.69 -2.76
CA GLU A 175 -6.52 -9.43 -4.20
C GLU A 175 -6.30 -7.93 -4.48
N GLU A 176 -7.07 -7.04 -3.83
CA GLU A 176 -6.89 -5.59 -3.97
C GLU A 176 -5.47 -5.16 -3.58
N LEU A 177 -4.97 -5.68 -2.47
CA LEU A 177 -3.60 -5.39 -2.02
C LEU A 177 -2.55 -5.93 -3.01
N LEU A 178 -2.75 -7.14 -3.54
CA LEU A 178 -1.86 -7.75 -4.54
C LEU A 178 -1.88 -6.98 -5.86
N ILE A 179 -3.04 -6.54 -6.34
CA ILE A 179 -3.15 -5.72 -7.55
C ILE A 179 -2.39 -4.41 -7.40
N LEU A 180 -2.46 -3.76 -6.22
CA LEU A 180 -1.73 -2.53 -5.97
C LEU A 180 -0.23 -2.77 -5.87
N GLY A 181 0.20 -3.75 -5.05
CA GLY A 181 1.59 -3.82 -4.65
C GLY A 181 2.11 -5.22 -4.28
N GLY A 182 1.57 -6.29 -4.88
CA GLY A 182 2.23 -7.60 -4.81
C GLY A 182 3.64 -7.50 -5.40
N ASN A 183 4.63 -8.13 -4.77
CA ASN A 183 6.03 -8.07 -5.20
C ASN A 183 6.62 -9.48 -5.27
N THR A 184 6.79 -10.01 -6.47
CA THR A 184 7.49 -11.27 -6.69
C THR A 184 8.85 -11.11 -7.37
N SER A 185 9.09 -10.00 -8.09
CA SER A 185 10.24 -9.87 -8.98
C SER A 185 11.19 -8.70 -8.69
N VAL A 186 10.86 -7.81 -7.74
CA VAL A 186 11.67 -6.63 -7.44
C VAL A 186 12.27 -6.75 -6.04
N PRO A 187 13.48 -7.34 -5.91
CA PRO A 187 14.18 -7.39 -4.64
C PRO A 187 14.64 -5.97 -4.24
N LEU A 188 14.47 -5.61 -2.98
CA LEU A 188 14.95 -4.33 -2.44
C LEU A 188 16.43 -4.38 -2.05
N GLY A 189 16.98 -5.59 -1.91
CA GLY A 189 18.37 -5.80 -1.53
C GLY A 189 18.67 -5.46 -0.07
N THR A 190 19.88 -5.05 0.20
CA THR A 190 20.30 -4.60 1.53
C THR A 190 20.12 -3.09 1.63
N THR A 191 19.44 -2.63 2.66
CA THR A 191 19.23 -1.21 2.92
C THR A 191 20.56 -0.49 3.13
N PRO A 192 20.82 0.66 2.51
CA PRO A 192 22.03 1.44 2.74
C PRO A 192 22.18 1.88 4.19
N THR A 193 23.43 2.05 4.64
CA THR A 193 23.73 2.52 5.99
C THR A 193 23.19 3.94 6.20
N PRO A 194 22.46 4.22 7.29
CA PRO A 194 21.95 5.55 7.58
C PRO A 194 23.07 6.58 7.81
N THR A 195 22.82 7.82 7.39
CA THR A 195 23.62 8.98 7.77
C THR A 195 22.95 9.67 8.96
N LEU A 196 23.72 9.94 10.01
CA LEU A 196 23.21 10.47 11.27
C LEU A 196 23.79 11.87 11.54
N VAL A 197 22.94 12.79 11.95
CA VAL A 197 23.32 14.14 12.40
C VAL A 197 22.78 14.35 13.81
N PRO A 198 23.61 14.23 14.86
CA PRO A 198 23.19 14.46 16.23
C PRO A 198 23.04 15.95 16.53
N SER A 199 22.10 16.27 17.41
CA SER A 199 21.85 17.63 17.95
C SER A 199 21.71 17.54 19.47
N THR A 200 22.13 18.57 20.19
CA THR A 200 21.97 18.68 21.65
C THR A 200 20.59 19.19 22.06
N SER A 201 19.73 19.48 21.11
CA SER A 201 18.37 19.99 21.33
C SER A 201 17.34 19.27 20.47
N GLY A 202 16.06 19.50 20.73
CA GLY A 202 14.96 19.02 19.89
C GLY A 202 14.40 17.66 20.27
N GLY A 203 14.84 17.06 21.38
CA GLY A 203 14.34 15.77 21.85
C GLY A 203 14.59 15.54 23.33
N THR A 204 14.64 14.28 23.72
CA THR A 204 14.91 13.78 25.09
C THR A 204 16.06 12.78 25.16
N LEU A 205 16.85 12.65 24.08
CA LEU A 205 18.01 11.79 24.07
C LEU A 205 19.12 12.38 24.96
N THR A 206 19.83 11.50 25.69
CA THR A 206 20.82 11.95 26.67
C THR A 206 22.24 11.64 26.21
N ALA A 207 23.17 12.51 26.54
CA ALA A 207 24.59 12.26 26.31
C ALA A 207 25.09 11.02 27.07
N ALA A 208 24.55 10.72 28.25
CA ALA A 208 24.91 9.57 29.07
C ALA A 208 24.54 8.22 28.42
N ALA A 209 23.52 8.17 27.56
CA ALA A 209 23.12 6.97 26.83
C ALA A 209 23.83 6.81 25.48
N SER A 210 24.72 7.73 25.11
CA SER A 210 25.50 7.68 23.87
C SER A 210 26.61 6.62 23.94
N PRO A 211 27.03 6.01 22.80
CA PRO A 211 26.52 6.28 21.45
C PRO A 211 25.18 5.58 21.16
N TYR A 212 24.30 6.25 20.46
CA TYR A 212 23.10 5.67 19.91
C TYR A 212 23.42 4.98 18.58
N SER A 213 22.96 3.77 18.42
CA SER A 213 23.01 3.00 17.15
C SER A 213 21.70 3.08 16.43
N VAL A 214 21.74 3.27 15.11
CA VAL A 214 20.56 3.33 14.25
C VAL A 214 20.72 2.36 13.09
N ILE A 215 19.70 1.55 12.86
CA ILE A 215 19.56 0.59 11.75
C ILE A 215 18.29 0.94 10.99
N CYS A 216 18.36 0.90 9.67
CA CYS A 216 17.21 1.11 8.79
C CYS A 216 16.93 -0.14 7.97
N VAL A 217 15.64 -0.38 7.69
CA VAL A 217 15.17 -1.46 6.82
C VAL A 217 14.18 -0.87 5.82
N ALA A 218 14.47 -0.99 4.53
CA ALA A 218 13.54 -0.58 3.49
C ALA A 218 12.37 -1.58 3.40
N LEU A 219 11.18 -1.07 3.12
CA LEU A 219 9.95 -1.84 3.17
C LEU A 219 9.22 -1.82 1.83
N SER A 220 8.69 -2.99 1.44
CA SER A 220 7.69 -3.11 0.39
C SER A 220 6.30 -2.71 0.91
N LEU A 221 5.32 -2.65 0.01
CA LEU A 221 3.94 -2.36 0.39
C LEU A 221 3.39 -3.37 1.40
N ASP A 222 3.69 -4.66 1.20
CA ASP A 222 3.26 -5.74 2.09
C ASP A 222 3.73 -5.52 3.55
N ALA A 223 5.02 -5.16 3.73
CA ALA A 223 5.56 -4.88 5.04
C ALA A 223 4.98 -3.62 5.69
N ILE A 224 4.57 -2.61 4.92
CA ILE A 224 3.93 -1.40 5.46
C ILE A 224 2.52 -1.69 5.92
N VAL A 225 1.75 -2.41 5.12
CA VAL A 225 0.34 -2.70 5.41
C VAL A 225 0.23 -3.64 6.61
N ASN A 226 1.10 -4.65 6.69
CA ASN A 226 1.06 -5.68 7.73
C ASN A 226 1.98 -5.37 8.93
N GLY A 227 2.82 -4.35 8.86
CA GLY A 227 3.74 -3.94 9.91
C GLY A 227 3.20 -2.80 10.78
N SER A 228 3.68 -2.74 12.02
CA SER A 228 3.47 -1.58 12.91
C SER A 228 4.57 -1.52 13.96
N VAL A 229 4.76 -0.37 14.60
CA VAL A 229 5.76 -0.25 15.67
C VAL A 229 5.49 -1.23 16.81
N SER A 230 4.21 -1.49 17.13
CA SER A 230 3.81 -2.42 18.20
C SER A 230 3.88 -3.89 17.80
N ALA A 231 3.52 -4.22 16.55
CA ALA A 231 3.51 -5.60 16.05
C ALA A 231 4.87 -6.02 15.43
N GLY A 232 5.71 -5.04 15.11
CA GLY A 232 6.93 -5.26 14.38
C GLY A 232 6.71 -5.31 12.85
N ILE A 233 7.81 -5.49 12.13
CA ILE A 233 7.85 -5.80 10.70
C ILE A 233 8.30 -7.26 10.52
N GLN A 234 7.91 -7.88 9.41
CA GLN A 234 8.21 -9.28 9.19
C GLN A 234 9.30 -9.44 8.12
N GLY A 235 10.30 -10.27 8.43
CA GLY A 235 11.25 -10.77 7.45
C GLY A 235 10.65 -11.95 6.69
N ALA A 236 11.24 -13.15 6.83
CA ALA A 236 10.65 -14.38 6.32
C ALA A 236 9.43 -14.79 7.17
N ILE A 237 8.35 -15.15 6.51
CA ILE A 237 7.12 -15.66 7.13
C ILE A 237 7.01 -17.13 6.82
N THR A 238 6.75 -17.95 7.85
CA THR A 238 6.35 -19.35 7.70
C THR A 238 4.89 -19.46 8.10
N ARG A 239 4.02 -19.77 7.13
CA ARG A 239 2.58 -19.96 7.33
C ARG A 239 2.27 -21.45 7.34
N SER A 240 1.62 -21.93 8.39
CA SER A 240 1.04 -23.28 8.42
C SER A 240 -0.33 -23.25 7.72
N ASN A 241 -0.51 -24.10 6.74
CA ASN A 241 -1.74 -24.23 5.98
C ASN A 241 -2.72 -25.18 6.67
N ALA A 242 -3.98 -25.15 6.30
CA ALA A 242 -5.03 -25.98 6.90
C ALA A 242 -4.81 -27.49 6.66
N ASP A 243 -4.12 -27.88 5.59
CA ASP A 243 -3.76 -29.27 5.27
C ASP A 243 -2.55 -29.80 6.06
N GLY A 244 -1.91 -28.95 6.87
CA GLY A 244 -0.71 -29.26 7.64
C GLY A 244 0.60 -29.01 6.89
N SER A 245 0.55 -28.57 5.64
CA SER A 245 1.75 -28.09 4.91
C SER A 245 2.18 -26.72 5.42
N SER A 246 3.38 -26.29 5.03
CA SER A 246 3.90 -24.95 5.40
C SER A 246 4.45 -24.25 4.17
N ASP A 247 4.11 -22.99 4.02
CA ASP A 247 4.69 -22.08 3.03
C ASP A 247 5.65 -21.12 3.71
N THR A 248 6.83 -20.92 3.11
CA THR A 248 7.79 -19.89 3.55
C THR A 248 7.95 -18.86 2.44
N PHE A 249 7.76 -17.58 2.77
CA PHE A 249 7.83 -16.46 1.83
C PHE A 249 8.31 -15.18 2.53
N GLY A 250 8.67 -14.18 1.75
CA GLY A 250 9.10 -12.89 2.30
C GLY A 250 7.92 -12.05 2.78
N GLY A 251 8.07 -11.42 3.93
CA GLY A 251 7.08 -10.52 4.53
C GLY A 251 7.26 -9.05 4.12
N GLY A 252 8.05 -8.79 3.08
CA GLY A 252 8.20 -7.45 2.50
C GLY A 252 9.34 -6.61 3.06
N ALA A 253 10.12 -7.08 4.03
CA ALA A 253 11.26 -6.37 4.58
C ALA A 253 12.54 -6.66 3.77
N ALA A 254 13.27 -5.62 3.40
CA ALA A 254 14.62 -5.71 2.82
C ALA A 254 15.64 -6.25 3.84
N GLY A 255 16.84 -6.57 3.37
CA GLY A 255 17.97 -6.79 4.27
C GLY A 255 18.24 -5.54 5.10
N LYS A 256 18.44 -5.70 6.42
CA LYS A 256 18.74 -4.56 7.30
C LYS A 256 20.07 -3.90 6.94
N SER A 257 20.16 -2.59 7.15
CA SER A 257 21.40 -1.85 6.96
C SER A 257 22.47 -2.27 7.98
N ALA A 258 23.73 -1.95 7.71
CA ALA A 258 24.71 -1.85 8.77
C ALA A 258 24.26 -0.78 9.78
N ASN A 259 24.71 -0.92 11.04
CA ASN A 259 24.44 0.08 12.05
C ASN A 259 25.28 1.35 11.80
N ALA A 260 24.67 2.50 12.01
CA ALA A 260 25.36 3.78 12.13
C ALA A 260 25.28 4.24 13.59
N THR A 261 26.32 4.89 14.08
CA THR A 261 26.35 5.37 15.47
C THR A 261 26.53 6.88 15.53
N ALA A 262 25.84 7.51 16.48
CA ALA A 262 25.98 8.94 16.77
C ALA A 262 25.96 9.19 18.27
N SER A 263 26.74 10.17 18.71
CA SER A 263 26.81 10.58 20.12
C SER A 263 26.24 11.98 20.30
N ILE A 264 25.36 12.13 21.28
CA ILE A 264 24.93 13.46 21.75
C ILE A 264 26.07 14.05 22.56
N ALA A 265 26.52 15.25 22.16
CA ALA A 265 27.71 15.87 22.74
C ALA A 265 27.54 16.25 24.24
N SER A 266 26.34 16.67 24.64
CA SER A 266 26.04 17.09 26.03
C SER A 266 24.54 17.16 26.27
N GLY A 267 24.14 17.10 27.53
CA GLY A 267 22.77 17.40 27.97
C GLY A 267 21.82 16.20 27.89
N THR A 268 20.53 16.49 28.04
CA THR A 268 19.43 15.53 28.13
C THR A 268 18.28 15.86 27.17
N SER A 269 18.49 16.79 26.24
CA SER A 269 17.47 17.29 25.32
C SER A 269 17.84 17.02 23.85
N GLY A 270 18.70 16.03 23.61
CA GLY A 270 19.25 15.73 22.29
C GLY A 270 18.26 15.08 21.35
N SER A 271 18.56 15.18 20.05
CA SER A 271 17.90 14.48 18.95
C SER A 271 18.91 13.99 17.93
N ILE A 272 18.52 13.07 17.07
CA ILE A 272 19.35 12.56 15.97
C ILE A 272 18.52 12.59 14.69
N ALA A 273 18.96 13.39 13.71
CA ALA A 273 18.39 13.33 12.38
C ALA A 273 19.04 12.18 11.61
N ALA A 274 18.23 11.25 11.13
CA ALA A 274 18.65 10.06 10.39
C ALA A 274 18.11 10.11 8.96
N THR A 275 18.96 9.81 7.98
CA THR A 275 18.60 9.72 6.57
C THR A 275 19.22 8.49 5.95
N VAL A 276 18.56 7.93 4.94
CA VAL A 276 19.07 6.82 4.14
C VAL A 276 18.92 7.14 2.65
N ALA A 277 19.80 6.63 1.80
CA ALA A 277 19.61 6.77 0.36
C ALA A 277 18.31 6.04 -0.06
N ALA A 278 17.57 6.65 -0.99
CA ALA A 278 16.34 6.04 -1.50
C ALA A 278 16.64 4.66 -2.12
N VAL A 279 15.87 3.66 -1.72
CA VAL A 279 15.98 2.29 -2.22
C VAL A 279 14.95 2.11 -3.33
N PRO A 280 15.36 1.75 -4.57
CA PRO A 280 14.43 1.50 -5.66
C PRO A 280 13.42 0.39 -5.28
N GLY A 281 12.13 0.66 -5.47
CA GLY A 281 11.04 -0.26 -5.09
C GLY A 281 10.57 -0.13 -3.65
N ALA A 282 11.29 0.55 -2.77
CA ALA A 282 10.84 0.81 -1.42
C ALA A 282 9.75 1.88 -1.40
N VAL A 283 8.73 1.65 -0.59
CA VAL A 283 7.62 2.58 -0.35
C VAL A 283 7.52 3.01 1.12
N GLY A 284 8.44 2.53 1.95
CA GLY A 284 8.63 2.96 3.32
C GLY A 284 9.91 2.42 3.95
N TYR A 285 10.17 2.84 5.17
CA TYR A 285 11.39 2.56 5.93
C TYR A 285 11.05 2.32 7.39
N ALA A 286 11.57 1.23 7.96
CA ALA A 286 11.51 0.96 9.39
C ALA A 286 12.83 1.34 10.04
N TRP A 287 12.74 2.04 11.16
CA TRP A 287 13.87 2.60 11.88
C TRP A 287 13.99 1.95 13.26
N PHE A 288 15.15 1.38 13.50
CA PHE A 288 15.52 0.76 14.77
C PHE A 288 16.62 1.59 15.39
N TRP A 289 16.50 1.91 16.69
CA TRP A 289 17.56 2.60 17.40
C TRP A 289 17.62 2.22 18.88
N GLY A 290 18.78 2.45 19.47
CA GLY A 290 19.06 2.12 20.88
C GLY A 290 20.54 2.00 21.14
N ALA A 291 20.91 1.25 22.18
CA ALA A 291 22.29 0.87 22.38
C ALA A 291 22.77 -0.08 21.28
N VAL A 292 24.06 -0.04 20.97
CA VAL A 292 24.67 -0.90 19.93
C VAL A 292 24.37 -2.38 20.22
N GLY A 293 23.76 -3.06 19.25
CA GLY A 293 23.35 -4.47 19.34
C GLY A 293 22.03 -4.72 20.07
N SER A 294 21.37 -3.65 20.54
CA SER A 294 20.06 -3.72 21.21
C SER A 294 19.08 -2.71 20.62
N GLU A 295 19.22 -2.42 19.32
CA GLU A 295 18.33 -1.51 18.60
C GLU A 295 16.94 -2.10 18.51
N VAL A 296 15.91 -1.32 18.86
CA VAL A 296 14.51 -1.72 18.78
C VAL A 296 13.75 -0.83 17.81
N LEU A 297 12.67 -1.38 17.22
CA LEU A 297 11.83 -0.65 16.28
C LEU A 297 11.19 0.55 16.95
N GLY A 298 11.44 1.74 16.44
CA GLY A 298 10.87 2.95 17.01
C GLY A 298 9.94 3.70 16.05
N ALA A 299 10.14 3.57 14.73
CA ALA A 299 9.29 4.24 13.76
C ALA A 299 9.22 3.49 12.43
N ILE A 300 8.11 3.66 11.71
CA ILE A 300 7.95 3.30 10.30
C ILE A 300 7.57 4.58 9.56
N THR A 301 8.33 4.94 8.53
CA THR A 301 8.10 6.15 7.73
C THR A 301 7.87 5.80 6.27
N THR A 302 7.15 6.65 5.54
CA THR A 302 7.00 6.55 4.08
C THR A 302 8.03 7.40 3.33
N ILE A 303 8.89 8.09 4.07
CA ILE A 303 10.03 8.86 3.56
C ILE A 303 11.33 8.27 4.10
N ASN A 304 12.41 8.49 3.37
CA ASN A 304 13.74 7.98 3.70
C ASN A 304 14.50 8.80 4.75
N SER A 305 13.79 9.48 5.62
CA SER A 305 14.34 10.31 6.69
C SER A 305 13.48 10.31 7.95
N LEU A 306 14.12 10.52 9.10
CA LEU A 306 13.48 10.57 10.42
C LEU A 306 14.25 11.49 11.34
N VAL A 307 13.57 12.21 12.25
CA VAL A 307 14.20 12.80 13.43
C VAL A 307 13.85 11.96 14.65
N ILE A 308 14.86 11.37 15.25
CA ILE A 308 14.76 10.58 16.48
C ILE A 308 14.82 11.57 17.66
N THR A 309 13.70 11.71 18.37
CA THR A 309 13.56 12.67 19.47
C THR A 309 13.48 12.01 20.83
N ALA A 310 13.25 10.70 20.90
CA ALA A 310 13.11 9.93 22.13
C ALA A 310 13.64 8.51 21.96
N ASN A 311 13.75 7.76 23.05
CA ASN A 311 14.06 6.33 22.98
C ASN A 311 12.95 5.58 22.22
N ALA A 312 13.33 4.50 21.53
CA ALA A 312 12.40 3.66 20.80
C ALA A 312 11.38 3.00 21.75
N ALA A 313 10.12 2.96 21.33
CA ALA A 313 9.02 2.42 22.15
C ALA A 313 8.58 0.99 21.73
N GLY A 314 9.05 0.48 20.60
CA GLY A 314 8.72 -0.86 20.12
C GLY A 314 9.43 -1.95 20.92
N THR A 315 9.02 -3.19 20.67
CA THR A 315 9.58 -4.38 21.32
C THR A 315 10.45 -5.22 20.40
N GLN A 316 10.27 -5.08 19.09
CA GLN A 316 11.03 -5.85 18.11
C GLN A 316 12.47 -5.33 18.03
N THR A 317 13.43 -6.24 18.20
CA THR A 317 14.86 -5.93 18.02
C THR A 317 15.27 -6.06 16.56
N ALA A 318 16.22 -5.23 16.11
CA ALA A 318 16.83 -5.35 14.79
C ALA A 318 17.54 -6.71 14.59
N ALA A 319 17.95 -7.36 15.67
CA ALA A 319 18.56 -8.68 15.64
C ALA A 319 17.58 -9.79 15.20
N SER A 320 16.27 -9.62 15.45
CA SER A 320 15.25 -10.59 15.04
C SER A 320 15.02 -10.62 13.52
N LEU A 321 15.43 -9.57 12.82
CA LEU A 321 15.43 -9.54 11.36
C LEU A 321 16.75 -10.10 10.84
N GLY A 322 16.66 -11.07 9.94
CA GLY A 322 17.83 -11.58 9.22
C GLY A 322 18.52 -10.48 8.41
N GLY A 323 19.76 -10.73 7.99
CA GLY A 323 20.46 -9.88 7.02
C GLY A 323 20.00 -10.08 5.56
N SER A 324 19.18 -11.09 5.31
CA SER A 324 18.69 -11.45 3.98
C SER A 324 17.54 -10.54 3.55
N ASP A 325 17.49 -10.29 2.25
CA ASP A 325 16.35 -9.60 1.63
C ASP A 325 15.13 -10.55 1.58
N ASN A 326 14.06 -10.15 2.24
CA ASN A 326 12.78 -10.83 2.27
C ASN A 326 11.66 -9.94 1.70
N SER A 327 12.02 -9.01 0.81
CA SER A 327 11.06 -8.05 0.21
C SER A 327 10.20 -8.67 -0.87
N THR A 328 10.56 -9.84 -1.39
CA THR A 328 9.83 -10.54 -2.44
C THR A 328 9.06 -11.74 -1.88
N ASN A 329 7.87 -11.99 -2.46
CA ASN A 329 7.03 -13.14 -2.14
C ASN A 329 6.78 -13.95 -3.42
N ALA A 330 7.27 -15.18 -3.47
CA ALA A 330 7.13 -16.06 -4.64
C ALA A 330 5.69 -16.57 -4.86
N LEU A 331 4.81 -16.47 -3.87
CA LEU A 331 3.44 -16.95 -3.92
C LEU A 331 2.47 -15.94 -4.58
N VAL A 332 2.91 -14.69 -4.80
CA VAL A 332 2.09 -13.62 -5.36
C VAL A 332 2.54 -13.23 -6.77
N PHE A 333 1.76 -12.40 -7.45
CA PHE A 333 2.14 -11.76 -8.71
C PHE A 333 2.59 -10.31 -8.49
N ASP A 334 3.28 -9.72 -9.49
CA ASP A 334 3.67 -8.31 -9.44
C ASP A 334 2.46 -7.40 -9.61
N GLY A 335 2.17 -6.57 -8.61
CA GLY A 335 1.16 -5.52 -8.66
C GLY A 335 1.62 -4.29 -9.44
N LEU A 336 0.73 -3.30 -9.59
CA LEU A 336 0.97 -2.10 -10.39
C LEU A 336 2.23 -1.34 -9.97
N LEU A 337 2.46 -1.15 -8.67
CA LEU A 337 3.64 -0.47 -8.16
C LEU A 337 4.93 -1.20 -8.57
N TYR A 338 4.97 -2.53 -8.39
CA TYR A 338 6.18 -3.31 -8.67
C TYR A 338 6.40 -3.56 -10.16
N GLN A 339 5.33 -3.61 -10.96
CA GLN A 339 5.46 -3.57 -12.41
C GLN A 339 6.05 -2.24 -12.92
N ALA A 340 5.75 -1.12 -12.24
CA ALA A 340 6.37 0.16 -12.54
C ALA A 340 7.83 0.23 -12.05
N PHE A 341 8.13 -0.27 -10.84
CA PHE A 341 9.48 -0.26 -10.27
C PHE A 341 10.44 -1.24 -10.96
N LYS A 342 9.92 -2.25 -11.63
CA LYS A 342 10.73 -3.29 -12.27
C LYS A 342 11.74 -2.68 -13.27
N PRO A 343 13.02 -3.05 -13.19
CA PRO A 343 14.01 -2.63 -14.16
C PRO A 343 13.60 -2.99 -15.59
N GLY A 344 13.70 -2.04 -16.51
CA GLY A 344 13.27 -2.23 -17.90
C GLY A 344 11.77 -2.04 -18.16
N SER A 345 10.97 -1.70 -17.17
CA SER A 345 9.55 -1.34 -17.35
C SER A 345 9.37 -0.07 -18.18
N ASN A 346 10.37 0.82 -18.20
CA ASN A 346 10.31 2.16 -18.78
C ASN A 346 9.14 3.03 -18.25
N ALA A 347 8.52 2.63 -17.14
CA ALA A 347 7.60 3.48 -16.39
C ALA A 347 8.36 4.69 -15.82
N TYR A 348 7.66 5.79 -15.63
CA TYR A 348 8.26 6.93 -14.94
C TYR A 348 8.28 6.68 -13.45
N VAL A 349 9.44 6.63 -12.85
CA VAL A 349 9.61 6.50 -11.41
C VAL A 349 10.46 7.65 -10.91
N GLN A 350 9.92 8.42 -9.98
CA GLN A 350 10.61 9.51 -9.33
C GLN A 350 10.54 9.35 -7.82
N TYR A 351 11.69 9.30 -7.17
CA TYR A 351 11.79 9.48 -5.72
C TYR A 351 12.10 10.93 -5.45
N LEU A 352 11.28 11.60 -4.64
CA LEU A 352 11.59 12.96 -4.21
C LEU A 352 12.89 12.95 -3.40
N ALA A 353 13.63 14.05 -3.48
CA ALA A 353 14.88 14.20 -2.74
C ALA A 353 14.63 14.01 -1.23
N THR A 354 15.64 13.53 -0.51
CA THR A 354 15.58 13.34 0.94
C THR A 354 15.21 14.64 1.69
N GLY A 355 15.57 15.81 1.14
CA GLY A 355 15.27 17.08 1.75
C GLY A 355 15.93 17.25 3.11
N THR A 356 15.29 18.01 3.99
CA THR A 356 15.71 18.14 5.39
C THR A 356 15.35 16.85 6.14
N ALA A 357 16.30 16.31 6.89
CA ALA A 357 16.09 15.09 7.66
C ALA A 357 14.85 15.22 8.58
N GLY A 358 13.99 14.20 8.52
CA GLY A 358 12.73 14.14 9.26
C GLY A 358 11.58 14.95 8.67
N SER A 359 11.86 15.95 7.85
CA SER A 359 10.82 16.71 7.13
C SER A 359 10.60 16.20 5.71
N GLY A 360 11.65 15.68 5.07
CA GLY A 360 11.60 15.22 3.69
C GLY A 360 11.38 16.34 2.67
N SER A 361 10.98 15.97 1.45
CA SER A 361 10.59 16.91 0.40
C SER A 361 9.10 16.76 0.13
N THR A 362 8.38 17.88 0.21
CA THR A 362 6.93 17.93 -0.12
C THR A 362 6.75 18.18 -1.61
N LEU A 363 5.56 17.95 -2.14
CA LEU A 363 5.19 18.36 -3.48
C LEU A 363 5.33 19.88 -3.65
N THR A 364 5.75 20.31 -4.84
CA THR A 364 6.02 21.73 -5.15
C THR A 364 4.90 22.28 -6.02
N GLY A 365 4.18 23.30 -5.53
CA GLY A 365 3.22 24.06 -6.35
C GLY A 365 3.95 24.87 -7.43
N ASP A 366 3.38 24.91 -8.65
CA ASP A 366 3.92 25.69 -9.77
C ASP A 366 3.53 27.19 -9.71
N GLY A 367 2.72 27.58 -8.72
CA GLY A 367 2.19 28.93 -8.59
C GLY A 367 1.06 29.27 -9.57
N ALA A 368 0.67 28.35 -10.43
CA ALA A 368 -0.40 28.53 -11.43
C ALA A 368 -1.52 27.47 -11.31
N GLY A 369 -1.57 26.78 -10.16
CA GLY A 369 -2.56 25.74 -9.89
C GLY A 369 -2.12 24.34 -10.28
N GLY A 370 -0.87 24.14 -10.65
CA GLY A 370 -0.26 22.84 -10.94
C GLY A 370 0.74 22.42 -9.87
N VAL A 371 1.23 21.18 -10.01
CA VAL A 371 2.29 20.58 -9.18
C VAL A 371 3.44 20.17 -10.09
N VAL A 372 4.64 20.67 -9.80
CA VAL A 372 5.83 20.56 -10.66
C VAL A 372 6.19 19.10 -10.93
N GLU A 373 6.17 18.24 -9.93
CA GLU A 373 6.53 16.82 -10.05
C GLU A 373 5.52 16.06 -10.91
N ILE A 374 4.23 16.37 -10.75
CA ILE A 374 3.15 15.79 -11.56
C ILE A 374 3.27 16.23 -13.00
N ASP A 375 3.43 17.53 -13.24
CA ASP A 375 3.60 18.08 -14.60
C ASP A 375 4.86 17.51 -15.28
N THR A 376 5.94 17.30 -14.53
CA THR A 376 7.16 16.66 -15.04
C THR A 376 6.90 15.21 -15.46
N ALA A 377 6.18 14.45 -14.65
CA ALA A 377 5.78 13.07 -14.98
C ALA A 377 4.89 13.02 -16.22
N LEU A 378 3.88 13.89 -16.30
CA LEU A 378 2.97 14.00 -17.45
C LEU A 378 3.69 14.39 -18.73
N LYS A 379 4.58 15.39 -18.64
CA LYS A 379 5.43 15.81 -19.75
C LYS A 379 6.31 14.67 -20.25
N ASN A 380 6.96 13.93 -19.34
CA ASN A 380 7.81 12.80 -19.70
C ASN A 380 7.01 11.69 -20.40
N ARG A 381 5.80 11.37 -19.94
CA ARG A 381 4.92 10.38 -20.61
C ARG A 381 4.51 10.85 -21.99
N TRP A 382 4.20 12.13 -22.12
CA TRP A 382 3.86 12.71 -23.41
C TRP A 382 5.04 12.72 -24.39
N ASP A 383 6.19 13.22 -23.96
CA ASP A 383 7.36 13.37 -24.82
C ASP A 383 7.85 12.01 -25.35
N ASN A 384 7.86 10.97 -24.50
CA ASN A 384 8.38 9.66 -24.87
C ASN A 384 7.34 8.76 -25.55
N TYR A 385 6.09 8.80 -25.10
CA TYR A 385 5.08 7.80 -25.50
C TYR A 385 3.78 8.42 -26.02
N ARG A 386 3.64 9.74 -26.06
CA ARG A 386 2.40 10.44 -26.44
C ARG A 386 1.17 9.99 -25.63
N LEU A 387 1.40 9.67 -24.35
CA LEU A 387 0.39 9.18 -23.42
C LEU A 387 -0.05 10.27 -22.45
N SER A 388 -1.33 10.21 -22.10
CA SER A 388 -1.93 10.99 -21.02
C SER A 388 -2.63 10.02 -20.06
N PRO A 389 -2.20 9.89 -18.80
CA PRO A 389 -2.88 9.07 -17.82
C PRO A 389 -4.36 9.47 -17.65
N ASP A 390 -5.16 8.50 -17.20
CA ASP A 390 -6.61 8.70 -16.95
C ASP A 390 -6.90 8.85 -15.47
N THR A 391 -6.16 8.16 -14.61
CA THR A 391 -6.41 8.08 -13.17
C THR A 391 -5.11 8.28 -12.39
N MET A 392 -5.21 8.97 -11.28
CA MET A 392 -4.14 9.18 -10.30
C MET A 392 -4.60 8.61 -8.96
N TRP A 393 -3.93 7.55 -8.52
CA TRP A 393 -4.17 6.90 -7.24
C TRP A 393 -3.26 7.49 -6.17
N VAL A 394 -3.83 7.95 -5.09
CA VAL A 394 -3.12 8.63 -4.01
C VAL A 394 -3.56 8.12 -2.65
N GLY A 395 -2.68 8.21 -1.65
CA GLY A 395 -3.08 8.08 -0.25
C GLY A 395 -3.83 9.32 0.22
N SER A 396 -4.54 9.23 1.34
CA SER A 396 -5.30 10.33 1.94
C SER A 396 -4.43 11.56 2.23
N GLN A 397 -3.18 11.35 2.67
CA GLN A 397 -2.24 12.44 2.94
C GLN A 397 -1.89 13.21 1.66
N VAL A 398 -1.50 12.49 0.58
CA VAL A 398 -1.16 13.12 -0.69
C VAL A 398 -2.36 13.85 -1.29
N ALA A 399 -3.59 13.31 -1.15
CA ALA A 399 -4.81 13.99 -1.61
C ALA A 399 -5.02 15.34 -0.89
N ASN A 400 -4.78 15.37 0.43
CA ASN A 400 -4.84 16.60 1.21
C ASN A 400 -3.75 17.59 0.80
N ASP A 401 -2.52 17.12 0.63
CA ASP A 401 -1.39 17.95 0.24
C ASP A 401 -1.53 18.52 -1.18
N LEU A 402 -2.04 17.71 -2.13
CA LEU A 402 -2.40 18.20 -3.47
C LEU A 402 -3.44 19.33 -3.39
N SER A 403 -4.48 19.14 -2.59
CA SER A 403 -5.50 20.18 -2.42
C SER A 403 -4.91 21.46 -1.84
N LYS A 404 -4.07 21.36 -0.83
CA LYS A 404 -3.36 22.52 -0.25
C LYS A 404 -2.45 23.21 -1.27
N LYS A 405 -1.61 22.45 -2.01
CA LYS A 405 -0.64 23.03 -2.97
C LYS A 405 -1.33 23.68 -4.16
N ILE A 406 -2.40 23.07 -4.69
CA ILE A 406 -3.16 23.63 -5.81
C ILE A 406 -3.96 24.88 -5.39
N LEU A 407 -4.54 24.86 -4.17
CA LEU A 407 -5.35 25.97 -3.67
C LEU A 407 -4.52 27.10 -3.06
N ALA A 408 -3.32 26.80 -2.54
CA ALA A 408 -2.45 27.81 -1.92
C ALA A 408 -1.89 28.83 -2.92
N GLY A 409 -2.13 28.68 -4.21
CA GLY A 409 -1.74 29.55 -5.32
C GLY A 409 -0.89 30.77 -4.95
N ASN A 410 0.01 31.19 -5.78
CA ASN A 410 0.96 32.27 -5.53
C ASN A 410 0.34 33.43 -4.71
N THR A 411 1.11 34.01 -3.78
CA THR A 411 0.78 35.16 -2.90
C THR A 411 0.20 36.39 -3.61
N ASN A 412 0.18 36.42 -4.92
CA ASN A 412 -0.50 37.44 -5.72
C ASN A 412 -1.98 37.11 -5.88
N ALA A 413 -2.73 37.43 -4.91
CA ALA A 413 -4.14 37.76 -4.68
C ALA A 413 -5.22 37.59 -5.79
N ALA A 414 -4.93 37.07 -6.98
CA ALA A 414 -5.86 37.11 -8.12
C ALA A 414 -6.72 35.83 -8.30
N GLN A 415 -6.48 34.76 -7.58
CA GLN A 415 -7.29 33.56 -7.65
C GLN A 415 -7.80 33.10 -6.28
N ARG A 416 -8.52 33.99 -5.61
CA ARG A 416 -9.38 33.57 -4.51
C ARG A 416 -10.60 32.89 -5.15
N PHE A 417 -10.73 31.59 -4.98
CA PHE A 417 -12.01 30.93 -5.17
C PHE A 417 -12.99 31.53 -4.16
N VAL A 418 -13.91 32.34 -4.64
CA VAL A 418 -15.00 32.87 -3.82
C VAL A 418 -16.01 31.71 -3.70
N PHE A 419 -16.10 31.14 -2.51
CA PHE A 419 -17.19 30.23 -2.19
C PHE A 419 -18.46 31.07 -1.97
N GLU A 420 -19.31 31.15 -2.97
CA GLU A 420 -20.66 31.64 -2.77
C GLU A 420 -21.47 30.55 -2.03
N SER A 421 -21.83 30.85 -0.81
CA SER A 421 -22.77 30.06 -0.03
C SER A 421 -24.17 30.62 -0.27
N ASP A 422 -25.01 29.85 -0.92
CA ASP A 422 -26.40 30.20 -1.23
C ASP A 422 -27.31 30.29 0.02
N GLN A 423 -26.79 29.99 1.20
CA GLN A 423 -27.56 29.97 2.46
C GLN A 423 -26.83 30.55 3.68
N GLY A 424 -25.83 31.38 3.50
CA GLY A 424 -25.15 32.07 4.62
C GLY A 424 -24.34 31.16 5.56
N ALA A 425 -24.16 29.87 5.25
CA ALA A 425 -23.30 28.95 5.98
C ALA A 425 -22.01 28.71 5.19
N LEU A 426 -20.85 29.01 5.74
CA LEU A 426 -19.54 28.67 5.17
C LEU A 426 -19.30 27.18 5.35
N GLY A 427 -19.33 26.41 4.25
CA GLY A 427 -18.86 25.05 4.22
C GLY A 427 -17.32 25.02 4.24
N GLY A 428 -16.71 24.46 5.26
CA GLY A 428 -15.27 24.26 5.32
C GLY A 428 -14.83 23.02 4.57
N GLY A 429 -13.67 23.10 3.90
CA GLY A 429 -13.00 21.97 3.24
C GLY A 429 -13.14 21.96 1.72
N VAL A 430 -12.01 22.01 1.01
CA VAL A 430 -11.94 21.89 -0.46
C VAL A 430 -11.04 20.73 -0.80
N MET A 431 -11.52 19.86 -1.69
CA MET A 431 -10.77 18.73 -2.24
C MET A 431 -10.65 18.88 -3.75
N VAL A 432 -9.43 18.72 -4.27
CA VAL A 432 -9.22 18.65 -5.72
C VAL A 432 -9.52 17.22 -6.18
N ARG A 433 -10.54 17.08 -7.01
CA ARG A 433 -10.99 15.80 -7.54
C ARG A 433 -10.33 15.44 -8.88
N THR A 434 -9.96 16.44 -9.67
CA THR A 434 -9.41 16.24 -11.01
C THR A 434 -8.17 17.11 -11.20
N TYR A 435 -7.19 16.60 -11.94
CA TYR A 435 -5.99 17.32 -12.35
C TYR A 435 -6.02 17.56 -13.85
N LEU A 436 -5.69 18.77 -14.28
CA LEU A 436 -5.70 19.13 -15.70
C LEU A 436 -4.34 18.80 -16.32
N ASN A 437 -4.31 17.82 -17.22
CA ASN A 437 -3.12 17.53 -18.01
C ASN A 437 -3.02 18.50 -19.20
N LYS A 438 -1.97 19.29 -19.21
CA LYS A 438 -1.65 20.26 -20.27
C LYS A 438 -1.04 19.59 -21.51
N PHE A 439 -0.52 18.36 -21.37
CA PHE A 439 0.21 17.62 -22.40
C PHE A 439 -0.68 16.55 -23.03
N SER A 440 -1.49 16.95 -24.00
CA SER A 440 -2.41 16.06 -24.71
C SER A 440 -2.66 16.58 -26.13
N MET A 441 -2.76 15.68 -27.10
CA MET A 441 -2.99 16.02 -28.50
C MET A 441 -4.38 16.64 -28.75
N ALA A 442 -5.37 16.22 -27.97
CA ALA A 442 -6.77 16.67 -28.14
C ALA A 442 -7.12 17.91 -27.29
N GLY A 443 -6.11 18.62 -26.75
CA GLY A 443 -6.33 19.71 -25.79
C GLY A 443 -6.28 19.22 -24.34
N PRO A 444 -6.65 20.06 -23.37
CA PRO A 444 -6.56 19.71 -21.97
C PRO A 444 -7.37 18.46 -21.64
N LYS A 445 -6.76 17.47 -21.00
CA LYS A 445 -7.42 16.25 -20.52
C LYS A 445 -7.45 16.25 -19.00
N THR A 446 -8.58 15.93 -18.42
CA THR A 446 -8.72 15.78 -16.97
C THR A 446 -8.27 14.38 -16.54
N ILE A 447 -7.53 14.33 -15.44
CA ILE A 447 -7.10 13.10 -14.76
C ILE A 447 -7.87 13.02 -13.45
N ASP A 448 -8.58 11.92 -13.22
CA ASP A 448 -9.30 11.69 -11.97
C ASP A 448 -8.33 11.40 -10.83
N ILE A 449 -8.43 12.15 -9.73
CA ILE A 449 -7.71 11.87 -8.49
C ILE A 449 -8.59 10.98 -7.62
N ARG A 450 -8.08 9.80 -7.26
CA ARG A 450 -8.77 8.82 -6.44
C ARG A 450 -7.94 8.42 -5.24
N VAL A 451 -8.58 8.48 -4.08
CA VAL A 451 -7.96 8.04 -2.84
C VAL A 451 -8.10 6.53 -2.72
N HIS A 452 -6.96 5.85 -2.50
CA HIS A 452 -6.91 4.41 -2.30
C HIS A 452 -6.52 4.09 -0.85
N PRO A 453 -7.24 3.21 -0.14
CA PRO A 453 -7.01 2.96 1.28
C PRO A 453 -5.62 2.39 1.58
N ASN A 454 -5.10 1.54 0.69
CA ASN A 454 -3.81 0.86 0.88
C ASN A 454 -2.63 1.58 0.20
N MET A 455 -2.86 2.76 -0.42
CA MET A 455 -1.75 3.51 -1.02
C MET A 455 -0.86 4.11 0.07
N PRO A 456 0.47 3.89 0.03
CA PRO A 456 1.38 4.50 0.99
C PRO A 456 1.25 6.02 1.01
N ALA A 457 1.34 6.61 2.19
CA ALA A 457 1.17 8.06 2.39
C ALA A 457 2.12 8.92 1.55
N GLY A 458 3.31 8.41 1.30
CA GLY A 458 4.34 9.09 0.52
C GLY A 458 4.42 8.67 -0.94
N ALA A 459 3.37 8.05 -1.50
CA ALA A 459 3.39 7.56 -2.88
C ALA A 459 2.15 8.00 -3.67
N LEU A 460 2.35 8.14 -4.99
CA LEU A 460 1.34 8.49 -5.97
C LEU A 460 1.57 7.62 -7.21
N LEU A 461 0.50 7.01 -7.73
CA LEU A 461 0.53 6.17 -8.93
C LEU A 461 -0.43 6.74 -9.98
N MET A 462 0.08 6.98 -11.19
CA MET A 462 -0.74 7.34 -12.35
C MET A 462 -0.88 6.13 -13.25
N THR A 463 -2.09 5.90 -13.76
CA THR A 463 -2.41 4.77 -14.64
C THR A 463 -3.21 5.24 -15.86
N SER A 464 -3.08 4.48 -16.95
CA SER A 464 -3.87 4.68 -18.17
C SER A 464 -4.68 3.42 -18.45
N ARG A 465 -5.96 3.58 -18.78
CA ARG A 465 -6.85 2.46 -19.11
C ARG A 465 -6.74 2.05 -20.57
N THR A 466 -6.49 3.00 -21.45
CA THR A 466 -6.45 2.81 -22.89
C THR A 466 -5.19 3.42 -23.48
N LEU A 467 -4.74 2.89 -24.61
CA LEU A 467 -3.65 3.47 -25.39
C LEU A 467 -4.22 4.34 -26.51
N PRO A 468 -3.64 5.53 -26.78
CA PRO A 468 -4.06 6.40 -27.87
C PRO A 468 -3.53 5.94 -29.25
N TYR A 469 -3.11 4.68 -29.36
CA TYR A 469 -2.52 4.12 -30.58
C TYR A 469 -3.59 3.35 -31.37
N PRO A 470 -4.02 3.83 -32.55
CA PRO A 470 -5.15 3.26 -33.29
C PRO A 470 -5.00 1.76 -33.64
N LEU A 471 -3.76 1.28 -33.80
CA LEU A 471 -3.46 -0.10 -34.17
C LEU A 471 -2.83 -0.92 -33.01
N SER A 472 -3.03 -0.51 -31.77
CA SER A 472 -2.42 -1.16 -30.62
C SER A 472 -2.91 -2.60 -30.40
N ASN A 473 -4.10 -2.94 -30.87
CA ASN A 473 -4.79 -4.21 -30.56
C ASN A 473 -4.89 -4.51 -29.05
N VAL A 474 -4.88 -3.47 -28.21
CA VAL A 474 -4.96 -3.53 -26.76
C VAL A 474 -6.28 -2.89 -26.35
N GLY A 475 -7.25 -3.70 -25.94
CA GLY A 475 -8.55 -3.21 -25.47
C GLY A 475 -8.45 -2.57 -24.09
N ASN A 476 -7.73 -3.21 -23.18
CA ASN A 476 -7.44 -2.71 -21.84
C ASN A 476 -5.94 -2.78 -21.60
N VAL A 477 -5.34 -1.70 -21.09
CA VAL A 477 -3.90 -1.67 -20.80
C VAL A 477 -3.56 -2.56 -19.61
N MET A 478 -4.45 -2.60 -18.63
CA MET A 478 -4.38 -3.42 -17.42
C MET A 478 -5.57 -4.37 -17.39
N GLN A 479 -5.33 -5.63 -17.07
CA GLN A 479 -6.40 -6.61 -16.85
C GLN A 479 -5.94 -7.69 -15.88
N VAL A 480 -6.85 -8.18 -15.06
CA VAL A 480 -6.64 -9.40 -14.28
C VAL A 480 -7.01 -10.58 -15.18
N ARG A 481 -6.01 -11.38 -15.51
CA ARG A 481 -6.23 -12.58 -16.32
C ARG A 481 -6.37 -13.78 -15.40
N THR A 482 -7.52 -14.47 -15.48
CA THR A 482 -7.85 -15.59 -14.62
C THR A 482 -7.70 -16.89 -15.38
N ARG A 483 -6.98 -17.87 -14.81
CA ARG A 483 -7.01 -19.25 -15.27
C ARG A 483 -8.29 -19.92 -14.76
N GLN A 484 -8.60 -19.71 -13.50
CA GLN A 484 -9.85 -20.05 -12.84
C GLN A 484 -10.26 -18.83 -12.00
N ASP A 485 -11.46 -18.30 -12.27
CA ASP A 485 -12.02 -17.21 -11.46
C ASP A 485 -12.50 -17.77 -10.12
N TYR A 486 -12.98 -16.94 -9.22
CA TYR A 486 -13.35 -17.36 -7.87
C TYR A 486 -14.14 -18.67 -7.86
N TYR A 487 -13.66 -19.62 -7.08
CA TYR A 487 -14.31 -20.91 -6.85
C TYR A 487 -14.22 -21.29 -5.38
N GLN A 488 -15.19 -22.05 -4.92
CA GLN A 488 -15.27 -22.55 -3.57
C GLN A 488 -15.02 -24.06 -3.57
N ILE A 489 -14.25 -24.53 -2.58
CA ILE A 489 -14.06 -25.95 -2.31
C ILE A 489 -14.53 -26.23 -0.89
N GLU A 490 -15.41 -27.21 -0.73
CA GLU A 490 -15.72 -27.81 0.56
C GLU A 490 -14.82 -29.03 0.75
N TRP A 491 -14.04 -29.03 1.82
CA TRP A 491 -13.14 -30.12 2.12
C TRP A 491 -13.87 -31.23 2.89
N PRO A 492 -13.50 -32.52 2.69
CA PRO A 492 -14.01 -33.60 3.52
C PRO A 492 -13.67 -33.35 5.00
N PRO A 493 -14.62 -33.55 5.94
CA PRO A 493 -14.37 -33.31 7.35
C PRO A 493 -13.22 -34.18 7.89
N ARG A 494 -12.19 -33.58 8.41
CA ARG A 494 -11.07 -34.25 9.12
C ARG A 494 -11.27 -34.25 10.64
N ALA A 495 -12.08 -33.31 11.11
CA ALA A 495 -12.45 -33.12 12.51
C ALA A 495 -13.94 -32.74 12.57
N ARG A 496 -14.46 -32.48 13.78
CA ARG A 496 -15.86 -32.04 13.96
C ARG A 496 -16.05 -30.58 13.56
N ARG A 497 -15.67 -30.24 12.31
CA ARG A 497 -15.78 -28.90 11.72
C ARG A 497 -16.03 -28.97 10.22
N TYR A 498 -16.68 -27.94 9.69
CA TYR A 498 -16.81 -27.70 8.26
C TYR A 498 -15.64 -26.82 7.83
N GLU A 499 -14.89 -27.26 6.82
CA GLU A 499 -13.77 -26.53 6.24
C GLU A 499 -14.13 -26.14 4.81
N THR A 500 -14.05 -24.84 4.52
CA THR A 500 -14.40 -24.28 3.22
C THR A 500 -13.30 -23.34 2.76
N GLY A 501 -12.81 -23.53 1.55
CA GLY A 501 -11.82 -22.64 0.94
C GLY A 501 -12.40 -21.85 -0.23
N VAL A 502 -12.04 -20.60 -0.35
CA VAL A 502 -12.31 -19.74 -1.50
C VAL A 502 -10.98 -19.44 -2.18
N TYR A 503 -10.90 -19.71 -3.47
CA TYR A 503 -9.68 -19.61 -4.26
C TYR A 503 -9.92 -18.90 -5.59
N ALA A 504 -8.86 -18.33 -6.15
CA ALA A 504 -8.78 -17.88 -7.54
C ALA A 504 -7.36 -18.11 -8.08
N ASP A 505 -7.24 -18.43 -9.36
CA ASP A 505 -5.96 -18.56 -10.06
C ASP A 505 -5.86 -17.43 -11.08
N GLU A 506 -4.97 -16.46 -10.82
CA GLU A 506 -4.94 -15.24 -11.60
C GLU A 506 -3.57 -14.59 -11.68
N VAL A 507 -3.45 -13.59 -12.55
CA VAL A 507 -2.28 -12.73 -12.67
C VAL A 507 -2.69 -11.36 -13.19
N LEU A 508 -2.06 -10.30 -12.68
CA LEU A 508 -2.19 -8.96 -13.24
C LEU A 508 -1.33 -8.84 -14.51
N GLN A 509 -2.00 -8.75 -15.65
CA GLN A 509 -1.37 -8.53 -16.95
C GLN A 509 -1.40 -7.05 -17.31
N HIS A 510 -0.25 -6.46 -17.53
CA HIS A 510 -0.11 -5.08 -17.97
C HIS A 510 0.60 -5.06 -19.33
N TYR A 511 -0.10 -4.61 -20.37
CA TYR A 511 0.42 -4.64 -21.73
C TYR A 511 1.47 -3.58 -22.01
N PHE A 512 1.42 -2.45 -21.33
CA PHE A 512 2.30 -1.32 -21.57
C PHE A 512 2.73 -0.59 -20.30
N PRO A 513 3.65 -1.16 -19.50
CA PRO A 513 4.15 -0.54 -18.26
C PRO A 513 4.62 0.92 -18.41
N PRO A 514 5.18 1.37 -19.57
CA PRO A 514 5.50 2.78 -19.77
C PRO A 514 4.32 3.75 -19.64
N SER A 515 3.07 3.27 -19.62
CA SER A 515 1.89 4.12 -19.38
C SER A 515 1.73 4.54 -17.92
N MET A 516 2.47 3.92 -17.02
CA MET A 516 2.44 4.23 -15.59
C MET A 516 3.46 5.30 -15.21
N ALA A 517 3.14 6.06 -14.18
CA ALA A 517 4.09 6.93 -13.50
C ALA A 517 3.92 6.80 -11.99
N VAL A 518 5.04 6.69 -11.27
CA VAL A 518 5.08 6.61 -9.81
C VAL A 518 5.94 7.74 -9.27
N ILE A 519 5.41 8.48 -8.31
CA ILE A 519 6.17 9.44 -7.51
C ILE A 519 6.15 8.93 -6.08
N ALA A 520 7.30 8.74 -5.47
CA ALA A 520 7.47 8.18 -4.14
C ALA A 520 8.36 9.08 -3.27
N ASN A 521 8.47 8.77 -1.99
CA ASN A 521 9.22 9.56 -1.00
C ASN A 521 8.64 10.98 -0.84
N ILE A 522 7.32 11.11 -0.93
CA ILE A 522 6.62 12.39 -0.74
C ILE A 522 6.43 12.62 0.75
N ALA A 523 6.98 13.70 1.27
CA ALA A 523 6.74 14.12 2.65
C ALA A 523 5.38 14.83 2.77
N ALA A 524 4.78 14.76 3.97
CA ALA A 524 3.58 15.54 4.29
C ALA A 524 3.88 17.05 4.24
N GLY A 525 2.93 17.86 3.66
CA GLY A 525 3.19 19.29 3.48
C GLY A 525 1.98 20.20 3.36
#